data_20f2958640a7f3514483911d2a5fa892
#
_entry.id   20f2958640a7f3514483911d2a5fa892
#
_cell.length_a   1.000
_cell.length_b   1.000
_cell.length_c   1.000
_cell.angle_alpha   90.00
_cell.angle_beta   90.00
_cell.angle_gamma   90.00
#
_symmetry.space_group_name_H-M   'P 1'
#
loop_
_entity.id
_entity.type
_entity.pdbx_description
1 polymer ?
#
loop_
_entity_poly.entity_id
_entity_poly.type
_entity_poly.pdbx_seq_one_letter_code
_entity_poly.pdbx_strand_id
1 'polypeptide(L)'
;FRNSKLMLMFLIDKYKPDSVSNVFKKLRKQLGSEIFKILFEVILTDNGWEFSKPEDIEFDQLTGEKQINVFYCEPYSSWQKGGIERNHEFIRYIIPKGITFDKLTNENIIDMMNNINNVSRKSLNFHTPFELFNNIYGNTITKNFISFL
;
A
#
# COMPACT_ATOMS: atom_id res chain seq x y z
N PHE A 1 3.14 -3.41 -3.08
CA PHE A 1 4.55 -3.64 -3.45
C PHE A 1 4.64 -4.47 -4.74
N ARG A 2 5.31 -3.94 -5.77
CA ARG A 2 5.26 -4.54 -7.12
C ARG A 2 5.93 -5.91 -7.18
N ASN A 3 7.07 -6.08 -6.56
CA ASN A 3 7.87 -7.30 -6.67
C ASN A 3 7.32 -8.44 -5.80
N SER A 4 7.01 -8.17 -4.55
CA SER A 4 6.46 -9.17 -3.62
C SER A 4 4.95 -9.38 -3.80
N LYS A 5 4.23 -8.46 -4.49
CA LYS A 5 2.77 -8.39 -4.52
C LYS A 5 2.13 -8.22 -3.14
N LEU A 6 2.92 -7.83 -2.13
CA LEU A 6 2.38 -7.50 -0.82
C LEU A 6 1.42 -6.31 -0.97
N MET A 7 0.26 -6.44 -0.37
CA MET A 7 -0.78 -5.44 -0.36
C MET A 7 -0.89 -4.79 1.02
N LEU A 8 -1.02 -3.47 1.05
CA LEU A 8 -1.44 -2.72 2.22
C LEU A 8 -2.85 -2.21 2.02
N MET A 9 -3.62 -2.23 3.09
CA MET A 9 -4.99 -1.71 3.11
C MET A 9 -5.16 -0.76 4.28
N PHE A 10 -5.79 0.37 4.02
CA PHE A 10 -6.09 1.38 5.04
C PHE A 10 -7.54 1.82 4.89
N LEU A 11 -8.25 1.86 6.00
CA LEU A 11 -9.57 2.45 6.04
C LEU A 11 -9.43 3.97 6.16
N ILE A 12 -10.05 4.70 5.24
CA ILE A 12 -10.08 6.16 5.25
C ILE A 12 -11.53 6.64 5.32
N ASP A 13 -11.79 7.64 6.16
CA ASP A 13 -13.16 8.15 6.39
C ASP A 13 -13.72 8.91 5.19
N LYS A 14 -12.86 9.57 4.44
CA LYS A 14 -13.26 10.44 3.32
C LYS A 14 -12.30 10.28 2.15
N TYR A 15 -12.87 10.22 0.96
CA TYR A 15 -12.12 10.23 -0.29
C TYR A 15 -11.58 11.65 -0.58
N LYS A 16 -10.43 11.97 0.01
CA LYS A 16 -9.78 13.28 -0.07
C LYS A 16 -8.26 13.15 -0.12
N PRO A 17 -7.55 14.11 -0.75
CA PRO A 17 -6.08 14.13 -0.75
C PRO A 17 -5.47 14.07 0.64
N ASP A 18 -6.02 14.83 1.59
CA ASP A 18 -5.52 14.85 2.97
C ASP A 18 -5.65 13.49 3.67
N SER A 19 -6.67 12.69 3.34
CA SER A 19 -6.82 11.34 3.92
C SER A 19 -5.71 10.42 3.44
N VAL A 20 -5.35 10.48 2.17
CA VAL A 20 -4.24 9.69 1.59
C VAL A 20 -2.90 10.17 2.14
N SER A 21 -2.64 11.47 2.13
CA SER A 21 -1.37 12.02 2.65
C SER A 21 -1.19 11.70 4.14
N ASN A 22 -2.27 11.67 4.93
CA ASN A 22 -2.22 11.29 6.33
C ASN A 22 -1.81 9.81 6.54
N VAL A 23 -2.20 8.90 5.64
CA VAL A 23 -1.72 7.51 5.68
C VAL A 23 -0.19 7.47 5.53
N PHE A 24 0.36 8.19 4.55
CA PHE A 24 1.81 8.25 4.34
C PHE A 24 2.55 8.94 5.49
N LYS A 25 1.97 9.98 6.09
CA LYS A 25 2.52 10.63 7.30
C LYS A 25 2.58 9.66 8.48
N LYS A 26 1.53 8.87 8.71
CA LYS A 26 1.51 7.82 9.76
C LYS A 26 2.57 6.76 9.48
N LEU A 27 2.66 6.25 8.25
CA LEU A 27 3.68 5.28 7.84
C LEU A 27 5.10 5.81 8.09
N ARG A 28 5.38 7.05 7.66
CA ARG A 28 6.68 7.70 7.88
C ARG A 28 7.02 7.84 9.36
N LYS A 29 6.06 8.32 10.16
CA LYS A 29 6.26 8.50 11.61
C LYS A 29 6.60 7.19 12.32
N GLN A 30 5.99 6.09 11.92
CA GLN A 30 6.14 4.80 12.60
C GLN A 30 7.34 4.00 12.12
N LEU A 31 7.63 4.03 10.83
CA LEU A 31 8.77 3.32 10.24
C LEU A 31 10.09 4.07 10.43
N GLY A 32 10.04 5.38 10.63
CA GLY A 32 11.18 6.26 10.53
C GLY A 32 11.55 6.54 9.06
N SER A 33 12.24 7.67 8.83
CA SER A 33 12.57 8.15 7.48
C SER A 33 13.36 7.15 6.66
N GLU A 34 14.32 6.46 7.25
CA GLU A 34 15.20 5.52 6.53
C GLU A 34 14.43 4.30 5.99
N ILE A 35 13.65 3.64 6.84
CA ILE A 35 12.84 2.48 6.39
C ILE A 35 11.76 2.94 5.42
N PHE A 36 11.16 4.11 5.67
CA PHE A 36 10.15 4.66 4.78
C PHE A 36 10.70 4.92 3.37
N LYS A 37 11.87 5.53 3.24
CA LYS A 37 12.56 5.75 1.95
C LYS A 37 12.84 4.43 1.22
N ILE A 38 13.32 3.41 1.94
CA ILE A 38 13.61 2.09 1.36
C ILE A 38 12.34 1.42 0.82
N LEU A 39 11.25 1.48 1.59
CA LEU A 39 10.02 0.77 1.24
C LEU A 39 9.17 1.49 0.19
N PHE A 40 9.19 2.82 0.17
CA PHE A 40 8.31 3.65 -0.64
C PHE A 40 9.06 4.55 -1.63
N GLU A 41 10.30 4.26 -1.97
CA GLU A 41 11.16 5.05 -2.87
C GLU A 41 10.40 5.61 -4.08
N VAL A 42 9.54 4.78 -4.68
CA VAL A 42 8.71 5.14 -5.82
C VAL A 42 7.27 4.70 -5.59
N ILE A 43 6.36 5.64 -5.69
CA ILE A 43 4.91 5.42 -5.71
C ILE A 43 4.40 5.66 -7.11
N LEU A 44 3.70 4.68 -7.68
CA LEU A 44 3.00 4.83 -8.96
C LEU A 44 1.50 4.84 -8.71
N THR A 45 0.84 5.91 -9.09
CA THR A 45 -0.60 6.09 -8.91
C THR A 45 -1.31 6.45 -10.21
N ASP A 46 -2.64 6.46 -10.22
CA ASP A 46 -3.42 7.08 -11.30
C ASP A 46 -3.58 8.58 -11.05
N ASN A 47 -4.25 9.24 -12.01
CA ASN A 47 -4.58 10.65 -11.90
C ASN A 47 -5.84 10.90 -11.03
N GLY A 48 -6.06 10.04 -10.00
CA GLY A 48 -7.16 10.22 -9.08
C GLY A 48 -7.03 11.51 -8.27
N TRP A 49 -8.16 12.15 -8.00
CA TRP A 49 -8.18 13.41 -7.24
C TRP A 49 -7.54 13.28 -5.85
N GLU A 50 -7.63 12.12 -5.22
CA GLU A 50 -7.02 11.81 -3.93
C GLU A 50 -5.50 11.90 -3.93
N PHE A 51 -4.86 11.86 -5.10
CA PHE A 51 -3.42 12.02 -5.29
C PHE A 51 -3.03 13.40 -5.84
N SER A 52 -3.93 14.39 -5.80
CA SER A 52 -3.68 15.74 -6.36
C SER A 52 -2.70 16.58 -5.56
N LYS A 53 -2.25 16.10 -4.40
CA LYS A 53 -1.24 16.76 -3.55
C LYS A 53 -0.01 15.86 -3.36
N PRO A 54 0.78 15.60 -4.42
CA PRO A 54 1.94 14.70 -4.31
C PRO A 54 2.99 15.22 -3.33
N GLU A 55 3.13 16.54 -3.18
CA GLU A 55 4.10 17.14 -2.26
C GLU A 55 3.86 16.73 -0.80
N ASP A 56 2.60 16.55 -0.40
CA ASP A 56 2.25 16.09 0.95
C ASP A 56 2.69 14.64 1.21
N ILE A 57 2.91 13.87 0.15
CA ILE A 57 3.37 12.47 0.20
C ILE A 57 4.89 12.42 0.05
N GLU A 58 5.46 13.18 -0.89
CA GLU A 58 6.88 13.16 -1.23
C GLU A 58 7.77 13.77 -0.15
N PHE A 59 7.33 14.87 0.46
CA PHE A 59 8.15 15.63 1.40
C PHE A 59 7.81 15.32 2.86
N ASP A 60 8.84 15.29 3.70
CA ASP A 60 8.66 15.31 5.13
C ASP A 60 8.29 16.74 5.57
N GLN A 61 7.11 16.91 6.13
CA GLN A 61 6.60 18.23 6.51
C GLN A 61 7.34 18.84 7.71
N LEU A 62 8.08 18.04 8.49
CA LEU A 62 8.85 18.53 9.63
C LEU A 62 10.22 19.04 9.18
N THR A 63 10.87 18.33 8.26
CA THR A 63 12.22 18.67 7.80
C THR A 63 12.24 19.42 6.46
N GLY A 64 11.16 19.36 5.68
CA GLY A 64 11.09 19.86 4.32
C GLY A 64 11.88 19.03 3.30
N GLU A 65 12.41 17.89 3.71
CA GLU A 65 13.23 17.03 2.86
C GLU A 65 12.36 16.15 1.94
N LYS A 66 12.70 16.10 0.66
CA LYS A 66 12.08 15.15 -0.26
C LYS A 66 12.58 13.74 0.05
N GLN A 67 11.67 12.81 0.33
CA GLN A 67 12.00 11.45 0.75
C GLN A 67 11.68 10.39 -0.30
N ILE A 68 10.65 10.60 -1.10
CA ILE A 68 10.16 9.62 -2.08
C ILE A 68 9.69 10.32 -3.34
N ASN A 69 9.38 9.55 -4.39
CA ASN A 69 8.89 10.08 -5.65
C ASN A 69 7.51 9.52 -5.97
N VAL A 70 6.58 10.39 -6.33
CA VAL A 70 5.24 10.02 -6.80
C VAL A 70 5.18 10.21 -8.32
N PHE A 71 4.83 9.15 -9.04
CA PHE A 71 4.62 9.15 -10.47
C PHE A 71 3.17 8.82 -10.79
N TYR A 72 2.67 9.39 -11.87
CA TYR A 72 1.34 9.13 -12.38
C TYR A 72 1.40 8.21 -13.59
N CYS A 73 0.48 7.24 -13.62
CA CYS A 73 0.32 6.42 -14.81
C CYS A 73 -0.15 7.26 -15.99
N GLU A 74 0.28 6.89 -17.20
CA GLU A 74 -0.26 7.47 -18.40
C GLU A 74 -1.76 7.16 -18.54
N PRO A 75 -2.55 8.09 -19.09
CA PRO A 75 -3.95 7.82 -19.40
C PRO A 75 -4.08 6.56 -20.25
N TYR A 76 -5.12 5.77 -19.99
CA TYR A 76 -5.41 4.51 -20.71
C TYR A 76 -4.36 3.40 -20.59
N SER A 77 -3.40 3.52 -19.69
CA SER A 77 -2.30 2.55 -19.49
C SER A 77 -2.53 1.65 -18.28
N SER A 78 -3.67 0.95 -18.22
CA SER A 78 -4.04 0.05 -17.11
C SER A 78 -3.01 -1.05 -16.87
N TRP A 79 -2.30 -1.48 -17.93
CA TRP A 79 -1.23 -2.49 -17.83
C TRP A 79 -0.07 -2.06 -16.90
N GLN A 80 0.15 -0.77 -16.71
CA GLN A 80 1.14 -0.27 -15.74
C GLN A 80 0.79 -0.65 -14.30
N LYS A 81 -0.50 -0.90 -14.02
CA LYS A 81 -1.05 -1.28 -12.70
C LYS A 81 -1.50 -2.74 -12.60
N GLY A 82 -1.21 -3.60 -13.55
CA GLY A 82 -1.73 -4.98 -13.59
C GLY A 82 -1.60 -5.80 -12.31
N GLY A 83 -0.64 -5.45 -11.43
CA GLY A 83 -0.52 -6.07 -10.11
C GLY A 83 -1.61 -5.66 -9.12
N ILE A 84 -2.17 -4.46 -9.25
CA ILE A 84 -3.23 -3.93 -8.36
C ILE A 84 -4.57 -4.56 -8.73
N GLU A 85 -4.86 -4.75 -10.02
CA GLU A 85 -6.10 -5.37 -10.48
C GLU A 85 -6.30 -6.75 -9.87
N ARG A 86 -5.24 -7.58 -9.85
CA ARG A 86 -5.28 -8.90 -9.21
C ARG A 86 -5.53 -8.82 -7.70
N ASN A 87 -4.96 -7.84 -7.03
CA ASN A 87 -5.22 -7.64 -5.60
C ASN A 87 -6.67 -7.22 -5.33
N HIS A 88 -7.27 -6.42 -6.23
CA HIS A 88 -8.70 -6.08 -6.14
C HIS A 88 -9.60 -7.31 -6.33
N GLU A 89 -9.21 -8.29 -7.15
CA GLU A 89 -9.93 -9.55 -7.24
C GLU A 89 -9.96 -10.28 -5.89
N PHE A 90 -8.84 -10.37 -5.17
CA PHE A 90 -8.80 -10.98 -3.84
C PHE A 90 -9.71 -10.26 -2.84
N ILE A 91 -9.74 -8.92 -2.87
CA ILE A 91 -10.67 -8.16 -2.02
C ILE A 91 -12.12 -8.53 -2.35
N ARG A 92 -12.46 -8.69 -3.63
CA ARG A 92 -13.81 -9.03 -4.08
C ARG A 92 -14.24 -10.46 -3.73
N TYR A 93 -13.33 -11.38 -3.52
CA TYR A 93 -13.66 -12.69 -2.95
C TYR A 93 -14.15 -12.58 -1.50
N ILE A 94 -13.62 -11.62 -0.74
CA ILE A 94 -13.98 -11.42 0.67
C ILE A 94 -15.17 -10.46 0.77
N ILE A 95 -15.18 -9.39 -0.02
CA ILE A 95 -16.25 -8.38 -0.06
C ILE A 95 -16.81 -8.31 -1.49
N PRO A 96 -17.94 -9.01 -1.76
CA PRO A 96 -18.59 -8.98 -3.07
C PRO A 96 -19.03 -7.57 -3.49
N LYS A 97 -19.24 -7.39 -4.80
CA LYS A 97 -19.79 -6.15 -5.34
C LYS A 97 -21.17 -5.85 -4.70
N GLY A 98 -21.39 -4.57 -4.35
CA GLY A 98 -22.66 -4.10 -3.78
C GLY A 98 -22.69 -4.10 -2.25
N ILE A 99 -21.68 -4.65 -1.58
CA ILE A 99 -21.52 -4.48 -0.14
C ILE A 99 -20.82 -3.16 0.14
N THR A 100 -21.38 -2.34 1.02
CA THR A 100 -20.79 -1.08 1.44
C THR A 100 -19.63 -1.32 2.41
N PHE A 101 -18.64 -0.43 2.38
CA PHE A 101 -17.51 -0.49 3.31
C PHE A 101 -17.81 0.20 4.66
N ASP A 102 -19.01 0.78 4.82
CA ASP A 102 -19.38 1.60 5.99
C ASP A 102 -19.36 0.84 7.32
N LYS A 103 -19.48 -0.48 7.27
CA LYS A 103 -19.46 -1.36 8.46
C LYS A 103 -18.10 -1.98 8.75
N LEU A 104 -17.09 -1.71 7.92
CA LEU A 104 -15.75 -2.27 8.14
C LEU A 104 -15.04 -1.53 9.26
N THR A 105 -14.42 -2.30 10.12
CA THR A 105 -13.49 -1.81 11.15
C THR A 105 -12.04 -1.94 10.68
N ASN A 106 -11.12 -1.27 11.37
CA ASN A 106 -9.69 -1.45 11.13
C ASN A 106 -9.26 -2.92 11.32
N GLU A 107 -9.82 -3.62 12.29
CA GLU A 107 -9.56 -5.06 12.53
C GLU A 107 -9.95 -5.89 11.32
N ASN A 108 -11.14 -5.65 10.74
CA ASN A 108 -11.55 -6.34 9.52
C ASN A 108 -10.58 -6.10 8.35
N ILE A 109 -10.07 -4.88 8.21
CA ILE A 109 -9.08 -4.54 7.17
C ILE A 109 -7.75 -5.27 7.41
N ILE A 110 -7.29 -5.32 8.66
CA ILE A 110 -6.07 -6.04 9.04
C ILE A 110 -6.21 -7.53 8.75
N ASP A 111 -7.32 -8.15 9.14
CA ASP A 111 -7.58 -9.58 8.89
C ASP A 111 -7.63 -9.88 7.38
N MET A 112 -8.32 -9.06 6.61
CA MET A 112 -8.37 -9.20 5.15
C MET A 112 -6.98 -9.10 4.52
N MET A 113 -6.22 -8.09 4.92
CA MET A 113 -4.88 -7.85 4.43
C MET A 113 -3.95 -9.03 4.76
N ASN A 114 -3.99 -9.52 6.00
CA ASN A 114 -3.23 -10.67 6.44
C ASN A 114 -3.61 -11.92 5.65
N ASN A 115 -4.90 -12.19 5.47
CA ASN A 115 -5.37 -13.33 4.68
C ASN A 115 -4.84 -13.25 3.24
N ILE A 116 -4.97 -12.10 2.57
CA ILE A 116 -4.53 -11.92 1.19
C ILE A 116 -3.01 -12.06 1.04
N ASN A 117 -2.24 -11.54 2.00
CA ASN A 117 -0.78 -11.56 1.95
C ASN A 117 -0.17 -12.92 2.34
N ASN A 118 -0.94 -13.80 2.99
CA ASN A 118 -0.51 -15.15 3.36
C ASN A 118 -1.04 -16.25 2.41
N VAL A 119 -1.72 -15.89 1.32
CA VAL A 119 -2.11 -16.86 0.29
C VAL A 119 -0.93 -17.13 -0.64
N SER A 120 -0.53 -18.40 -0.72
CA SER A 120 0.46 -18.88 -1.69
C SER A 120 -0.05 -18.67 -3.13
N ARG A 121 0.78 -18.15 -4.02
CA ARG A 121 0.39 -17.80 -5.40
C ARG A 121 1.27 -18.51 -6.42
N LYS A 122 0.65 -19.19 -7.36
CA LYS A 122 1.36 -19.83 -8.48
C LYS A 122 2.24 -18.82 -9.25
N SER A 123 1.76 -17.58 -9.41
CA SER A 123 2.52 -16.49 -10.08
C SER A 123 3.74 -16.01 -9.28
N LEU A 124 3.90 -16.45 -8.04
CA LEU A 124 5.03 -16.17 -7.15
C LEU A 124 5.82 -17.44 -6.84
N ASN A 125 5.81 -18.42 -7.73
CA ASN A 125 6.45 -19.74 -7.52
C ASN A 125 5.99 -20.41 -6.21
N PHE A 126 4.70 -20.34 -5.92
CA PHE A 126 4.06 -20.85 -4.71
C PHE A 126 4.48 -20.18 -3.39
N HIS A 127 5.21 -19.08 -3.45
CA HIS A 127 5.43 -18.23 -2.28
C HIS A 127 4.23 -17.34 -1.98
N THR A 128 4.12 -16.93 -0.72
CA THR A 128 3.19 -15.89 -0.32
C THR A 128 3.79 -14.50 -0.59
N PRO A 129 2.97 -13.46 -0.80
CA PRO A 129 3.43 -12.08 -0.85
C PRO A 129 4.30 -11.69 0.35
N PHE A 130 3.93 -12.20 1.52
CA PHE A 130 4.63 -11.94 2.77
C PHE A 130 6.04 -12.56 2.80
N GLU A 131 6.17 -13.84 2.42
CA GLU A 131 7.48 -14.50 2.31
C GLU A 131 8.41 -13.77 1.35
N LEU A 132 7.90 -13.36 0.17
CA LEU A 132 8.70 -12.61 -0.79
C LEU A 132 9.09 -11.23 -0.28
N PHE A 133 8.19 -10.53 0.41
CA PHE A 133 8.52 -9.26 1.04
C PHE A 133 9.67 -9.42 2.04
N ASN A 134 9.57 -10.43 2.89
CA ASN A 134 10.61 -10.75 3.88
C ASN A 134 11.96 -11.13 3.23
N ASN A 135 11.92 -11.87 2.13
CA ASN A 135 13.13 -12.21 1.36
C ASN A 135 13.80 -11.00 0.72
N ILE A 136 13.00 -10.01 0.28
CA ILE A 136 13.51 -8.79 -0.36
C ILE A 136 14.10 -7.81 0.67
N TYR A 137 13.39 -7.57 1.76
CA TYR A 137 13.72 -6.50 2.72
C TYR A 137 14.35 -6.99 4.02
N GLY A 138 14.33 -8.30 4.27
CA GLY A 138 14.89 -8.92 5.47
C GLY A 138 13.98 -8.85 6.69
N ASN A 139 14.29 -9.70 7.67
CA ASN A 139 13.46 -9.90 8.86
C ASN A 139 13.28 -8.63 9.71
N THR A 140 14.32 -7.80 9.83
CA THR A 140 14.28 -6.60 10.68
C THR A 140 13.30 -5.58 10.15
N ILE A 141 13.39 -5.25 8.84
CA ILE A 141 12.46 -4.30 8.20
C ILE A 141 11.05 -4.87 8.21
N THR A 142 10.91 -6.15 7.89
CA THR A 142 9.61 -6.83 7.85
C THR A 142 8.92 -6.84 9.22
N LYS A 143 9.64 -7.13 10.31
CA LYS A 143 9.07 -7.09 11.66
C LYS A 143 8.61 -5.67 12.05
N ASN A 144 9.45 -4.66 11.80
CA ASN A 144 9.09 -3.26 12.07
C ASN A 144 7.86 -2.82 11.27
N PHE A 145 7.76 -3.30 10.02
CA PHE A 145 6.65 -2.98 9.14
C PHE A 145 5.34 -3.65 9.58
N ILE A 146 5.40 -4.90 10.05
CA ILE A 146 4.21 -5.64 10.51
C ILE A 146 3.72 -5.16 11.86
N SER A 147 4.63 -4.81 12.78
CA SER A 147 4.23 -4.28 14.08
C SER A 147 3.42 -2.98 13.98
N PHE A 148 3.39 -2.39 12.78
CA PHE A 148 2.59 -1.23 12.43
C PHE A 148 1.19 -1.58 11.92
N LEU A 149 1.03 -2.72 11.29
CA LEU A 149 -0.24 -3.17 10.68
C LEU A 149 -1.14 -3.78 11.73
#